data_f8554d33c25f6c370e3860736f075354
#
_entry.id   f8554d33c25f6c370e3860736f075354
#
_cell.length_a   1.000
_cell.length_b   1.000
_cell.length_c   1.000
_cell.angle_alpha   90.00
_cell.angle_beta   90.00
_cell.angle_gamma   90.00
#
_symmetry.space_group_name_H-M   'P 1'
#
loop_
_entity.id
_entity.type
_entity.pdbx_description
1 polymer ?
#
loop_
_entity_poly.entity_id
_entity_poly.type
_entity_poly.pdbx_seq_one_letter_code
_entity_poly.pdbx_strand_id
1 'polypeptide(L)'
;MNAPTRTVHAPRGREISCKGWQQEAALRMLMNNLDPEVAELPEQLIVYGGSGKAARSWPDFDRIVAALRRLENDQTLLVQSGRAVGILKTHADAPRVLICNAMLVPRWATWDEFRRLEALGLTMYGQMTAGSWIYIGTQGILQGTYETFAACAQRRFGGTLRGRLVVTGGLGGMGGAQPLAATFNEAVCLVAEVDRGRIEKRLRTRYLDRMTESMDEAIAWALKAKAAGQAVSIGILANAADLLAELIRRDITPDVLTDQTSAHDPLNGYVPNGILGSARVPVSPSHGATNPHSHGGEPWSDARYEALLRLRRDAPDTYVRESLRTMNEHVRHMLELQRRGAVTFDYGNNIRGHAVEAHERYAGSPDRPFGVQPVDAFKIPGFVPEYIRPLFCEGSGPFRWAALSGEPADIAATDDAVLETFPQEEHLCRWIRMAREKVAFQGLPARICWLKYGQRAKMGLIFNRLVREGRVSAPLVIGRDHLDCGSVASPNRETEAMRDGSDAIADWPILNALANTACGATWVSVHHGGGVGIGFSIHAGQVIVCDGTPEADRRIERVLTADPALGVMRHADAGYELAERVAREKRVDLAAPR
;
A
#
# COMPACT_ATOMS: atom_id res chain seq x y z
N MET A 1 25.91 -17.27 -17.95
CA MET A 1 26.24 -15.85 -18.21
C MET A 1 25.04 -15.05 -17.71
N ASN A 2 25.18 -14.32 -16.59
CA ASN A 2 24.12 -13.43 -16.12
C ASN A 2 23.96 -12.33 -17.18
N ALA A 3 22.74 -12.15 -17.69
CA ALA A 3 22.44 -11.01 -18.54
C ALA A 3 22.81 -9.72 -17.78
N PRO A 4 23.35 -8.69 -18.46
CA PRO A 4 23.71 -7.45 -17.79
C PRO A 4 22.48 -6.88 -17.07
N THR A 5 22.64 -6.55 -15.80
CA THR A 5 21.57 -5.96 -14.97
C THR A 5 21.13 -4.64 -15.62
N ARG A 6 19.89 -4.60 -16.12
CA ARG A 6 19.33 -3.42 -16.77
C ARG A 6 18.86 -2.42 -15.71
N THR A 7 19.42 -1.23 -15.70
CA THR A 7 18.98 -0.12 -14.87
C THR A 7 18.03 0.79 -15.67
N VAL A 8 16.91 1.19 -15.07
CA VAL A 8 15.91 2.07 -15.69
C VAL A 8 15.72 3.30 -14.81
N HIS A 9 15.78 4.48 -15.42
CA HIS A 9 15.43 5.75 -14.81
C HIS A 9 14.41 6.48 -15.68
N ALA A 10 13.46 7.16 -15.05
CA ALA A 10 12.51 8.00 -15.77
C ALA A 10 13.23 9.19 -16.41
N PRO A 11 12.97 9.52 -17.68
CA PRO A 11 13.41 10.78 -18.26
C PRO A 11 12.89 11.98 -17.45
N ARG A 12 13.66 13.06 -17.40
CA ARG A 12 13.36 14.29 -16.65
C ARG A 12 13.39 15.49 -17.59
N GLY A 13 12.78 16.61 -17.16
CA GLY A 13 12.78 17.85 -17.94
C GLY A 13 11.66 17.95 -18.96
N ARG A 14 11.80 18.84 -19.96
CA ARG A 14 10.74 19.20 -20.92
C ARG A 14 10.79 18.43 -22.23
N GLU A 15 11.86 17.72 -22.52
CA GLU A 15 11.98 16.94 -23.74
C GLU A 15 11.12 15.67 -23.66
N ILE A 16 10.39 15.38 -24.73
CA ILE A 16 9.52 14.21 -24.82
C ILE A 16 9.99 13.26 -25.92
N SER A 17 9.84 11.99 -25.68
CA SER A 17 10.13 10.90 -26.64
C SER A 17 8.86 10.33 -27.31
N CYS A 18 7.70 10.70 -26.78
CA CYS A 18 6.39 10.32 -27.27
C CYS A 18 5.73 11.42 -28.11
N LYS A 19 4.56 11.14 -28.69
CA LYS A 19 3.80 12.09 -29.52
C LYS A 19 3.10 13.20 -28.73
N GLY A 20 2.98 13.04 -27.41
CA GLY A 20 2.37 14.02 -26.52
C GLY A 20 2.65 13.73 -25.06
N TRP A 21 2.36 14.71 -24.19
CA TRP A 21 2.63 14.61 -22.76
C TRP A 21 1.86 13.52 -22.04
N GLN A 22 0.69 13.14 -22.53
CA GLN A 22 -0.12 12.08 -21.91
C GLN A 22 0.54 10.70 -22.07
N GLN A 23 1.09 10.41 -23.24
CA GLN A 23 1.86 9.19 -23.50
C GLN A 23 3.21 9.23 -22.79
N GLU A 24 3.89 10.39 -22.84
CA GLU A 24 5.18 10.58 -22.18
C GLU A 24 5.05 10.42 -20.65
N ALA A 25 3.98 10.92 -20.05
CA ALA A 25 3.70 10.76 -18.64
C ALA A 25 3.56 9.28 -18.25
N ALA A 26 2.79 8.50 -19.02
CA ALA A 26 2.65 7.07 -18.79
C ALA A 26 4.01 6.34 -18.91
N LEU A 27 4.82 6.71 -19.91
CA LEU A 27 6.17 6.17 -20.11
C LEU A 27 7.08 6.50 -18.92
N ARG A 28 7.14 7.77 -18.51
CA ARG A 28 7.98 8.19 -17.37
C ARG A 28 7.58 7.51 -16.07
N MET A 29 6.28 7.40 -15.82
CA MET A 29 5.79 6.75 -14.61
C MET A 29 6.01 5.24 -14.60
N LEU A 30 5.89 4.55 -15.75
CA LEU A 30 6.31 3.16 -15.89
C LEU A 30 7.81 2.98 -15.57
N MET A 31 8.66 3.85 -16.12
CA MET A 31 10.10 3.82 -15.87
C MET A 31 10.44 4.18 -14.43
N ASN A 32 9.74 5.18 -13.84
CA ASN A 32 9.92 5.55 -12.45
C ASN A 32 9.61 4.41 -11.48
N ASN A 33 8.60 3.57 -11.80
CA ASN A 33 8.29 2.40 -10.98
C ASN A 33 9.46 1.40 -10.89
N LEU A 34 10.36 1.41 -11.87
CA LEU A 34 11.52 0.50 -11.96
C LEU A 34 12.84 1.18 -11.62
N ASP A 35 12.80 2.46 -11.23
CA ASP A 35 13.98 3.16 -10.72
C ASP A 35 14.51 2.43 -9.47
N PRO A 36 15.83 2.20 -9.34
CA PRO A 36 16.43 1.52 -8.18
C PRO A 36 16.12 2.18 -6.82
N GLU A 37 15.83 3.49 -6.81
CA GLU A 37 15.41 4.18 -5.59
C GLU A 37 13.95 3.83 -5.21
N VAL A 38 13.14 3.42 -6.18
CA VAL A 38 11.69 3.14 -6.05
C VAL A 38 11.44 1.66 -5.84
N ALA A 39 11.86 0.83 -6.79
CA ALA A 39 11.59 -0.61 -6.81
C ALA A 39 12.34 -1.40 -5.73
N GLU A 40 11.74 -2.50 -5.29
CA GLU A 40 12.39 -3.44 -4.36
C GLU A 40 13.37 -4.36 -5.11
N LEU A 41 12.97 -4.91 -6.26
CA LEU A 41 13.79 -5.80 -7.10
C LEU A 41 13.63 -5.40 -8.59
N PRO A 42 14.22 -4.28 -9.02
CA PRO A 42 14.02 -3.72 -10.35
C PRO A 42 14.45 -4.67 -11.48
N GLU A 43 15.48 -5.48 -11.27
CA GLU A 43 15.95 -6.48 -12.25
C GLU A 43 14.91 -7.57 -12.54
N GLN A 44 13.97 -7.81 -11.62
CA GLN A 44 12.84 -8.73 -11.75
C GLN A 44 11.53 -8.02 -12.09
N LEU A 45 11.58 -6.71 -12.38
CA LEU A 45 10.42 -5.85 -12.61
C LEU A 45 9.49 -5.71 -11.39
N ILE A 46 9.96 -6.11 -10.20
CA ILE A 46 9.19 -6.07 -8.96
C ILE A 46 9.35 -4.69 -8.31
N VAL A 47 8.23 -4.02 -8.15
CA VAL A 47 8.16 -2.66 -7.59
C VAL A 47 8.04 -2.72 -6.07
N TYR A 48 7.05 -3.47 -5.55
CA TYR A 48 6.86 -3.67 -4.10
C TYR A 48 5.96 -4.87 -3.80
N GLY A 49 5.87 -5.24 -2.52
CA GLY A 49 4.92 -6.23 -2.01
C GLY A 49 5.23 -7.66 -2.45
N GLY A 50 6.51 -8.02 -2.50
CA GLY A 50 6.99 -9.36 -2.78
C GLY A 50 7.00 -9.72 -4.27
N SER A 51 5.89 -9.55 -5.00
CA SER A 51 5.78 -9.94 -6.42
C SER A 51 5.04 -8.93 -7.30
N GLY A 52 4.72 -7.74 -6.79
CA GLY A 52 4.00 -6.70 -7.53
C GLY A 52 4.84 -6.08 -8.65
N LYS A 53 4.49 -6.37 -9.92
CA LYS A 53 5.28 -5.99 -11.11
C LYS A 53 4.70 -4.80 -11.86
N ALA A 54 5.59 -4.04 -12.52
CA ALA A 54 5.22 -2.96 -13.45
C ALA A 54 4.98 -3.45 -14.89
N ALA A 55 5.65 -4.53 -15.30
CA ALA A 55 5.48 -5.19 -16.58
C ALA A 55 5.69 -6.71 -16.41
N ARG A 56 5.15 -7.52 -17.32
CA ARG A 56 5.17 -8.99 -17.23
C ARG A 56 6.59 -9.56 -17.38
N SER A 57 7.33 -9.04 -18.35
CA SER A 57 8.71 -9.40 -18.67
C SER A 57 9.45 -8.21 -19.26
N TRP A 58 10.78 -8.28 -19.36
CA TRP A 58 11.56 -7.25 -20.02
C TRP A 58 11.19 -7.05 -21.50
N PRO A 59 10.97 -8.09 -22.32
CA PRO A 59 10.43 -7.91 -23.67
C PRO A 59 9.05 -7.22 -23.69
N ASP A 60 8.19 -7.49 -22.72
CA ASP A 60 6.89 -6.82 -22.61
C ASP A 60 7.02 -5.36 -22.18
N PHE A 61 7.97 -5.04 -21.28
CA PHE A 61 8.33 -3.67 -20.96
C PHE A 61 8.76 -2.90 -22.20
N ASP A 62 9.68 -3.45 -23.02
CA ASP A 62 10.15 -2.83 -24.25
C ASP A 62 9.01 -2.64 -25.26
N ARG A 63 8.09 -3.60 -25.35
CA ARG A 63 6.88 -3.49 -26.17
C ARG A 63 5.96 -2.35 -25.73
N ILE A 64 5.76 -2.18 -24.41
CA ILE A 64 4.96 -1.06 -23.87
C ILE A 64 5.64 0.27 -24.21
N VAL A 65 6.94 0.39 -23.95
CA VAL A 65 7.72 1.62 -24.27
C VAL A 65 7.64 1.97 -25.74
N ALA A 66 7.85 1.00 -26.64
CA ALA A 66 7.75 1.20 -28.08
C ALA A 66 6.34 1.60 -28.52
N ALA A 67 5.30 1.00 -27.91
CA ALA A 67 3.91 1.35 -28.19
C ALA A 67 3.58 2.79 -27.76
N LEU A 68 4.00 3.20 -26.54
CA LEU A 68 3.77 4.56 -26.03
C LEU A 68 4.43 5.63 -26.91
N ARG A 69 5.66 5.39 -27.39
CA ARG A 69 6.37 6.32 -28.27
C ARG A 69 5.70 6.57 -29.62
N ARG A 70 5.00 5.58 -30.16
CA ARG A 70 4.29 5.70 -31.45
C ARG A 70 2.80 6.00 -31.33
N LEU A 71 2.24 5.98 -30.11
CA LEU A 71 0.81 6.17 -29.85
C LEU A 71 0.38 7.59 -30.22
N GLU A 72 -0.64 7.72 -31.06
CA GLU A 72 -1.21 9.01 -31.46
C GLU A 72 -2.17 9.55 -30.37
N ASN A 73 -2.48 10.87 -30.47
CA ASN A 73 -3.30 11.56 -29.47
C ASN A 73 -4.79 11.14 -29.47
N ASP A 74 -5.22 10.38 -30.44
CA ASP A 74 -6.58 9.83 -30.59
C ASP A 74 -6.59 8.29 -30.60
N GLN A 75 -5.56 7.69 -30.03
CA GLN A 75 -5.42 6.24 -29.88
C GLN A 75 -5.35 5.83 -28.41
N THR A 76 -5.71 4.59 -28.14
CA THR A 76 -5.66 3.96 -26.82
C THR A 76 -4.85 2.67 -26.89
N LEU A 77 -3.82 2.57 -26.07
CA LEU A 77 -3.03 1.35 -25.85
C LEU A 77 -3.74 0.43 -24.88
N LEU A 78 -3.87 -0.84 -25.21
CA LEU A 78 -4.39 -1.88 -24.34
C LEU A 78 -3.24 -2.68 -23.71
N VAL A 79 -3.25 -2.79 -22.38
CA VAL A 79 -2.25 -3.54 -21.59
C VAL A 79 -2.96 -4.61 -20.76
N GLN A 80 -2.66 -5.87 -21.08
CA GLN A 80 -3.20 -7.03 -20.38
C GLN A 80 -2.08 -7.68 -19.54
N SER A 81 -2.25 -7.65 -18.22
CA SER A 81 -1.30 -8.22 -17.26
C SER A 81 0.16 -7.90 -17.65
N GLY A 82 0.46 -6.59 -17.75
CA GLY A 82 1.80 -6.07 -18.03
C GLY A 82 2.35 -6.30 -19.43
N ARG A 83 1.48 -6.58 -20.42
CA ARG A 83 1.84 -6.76 -21.83
C ARG A 83 0.98 -5.87 -22.72
N ALA A 84 1.59 -5.08 -23.60
CA ALA A 84 0.90 -4.35 -24.64
C ALA A 84 0.33 -5.33 -25.68
N VAL A 85 -1.00 -5.37 -25.84
CA VAL A 85 -1.68 -6.34 -26.70
C VAL A 85 -2.31 -5.72 -27.94
N GLY A 86 -2.56 -4.40 -27.96
CA GLY A 86 -3.13 -3.72 -29.10
C GLY A 86 -3.24 -2.22 -28.92
N ILE A 87 -3.49 -1.52 -30.02
CA ILE A 87 -3.79 -0.09 -30.06
C ILE A 87 -5.11 0.06 -30.83
N LEU A 88 -6.04 0.79 -30.23
CA LEU A 88 -7.32 1.12 -30.84
C LEU A 88 -7.35 2.59 -31.27
N LYS A 89 -7.98 2.89 -32.39
CA LYS A 89 -8.42 4.23 -32.73
C LYS A 89 -9.60 4.58 -31.82
N THR A 90 -9.47 5.66 -31.08
CA THR A 90 -10.51 6.18 -30.17
C THR A 90 -10.78 7.65 -30.51
N HIS A 91 -10.62 8.55 -29.56
CA HIS A 91 -10.77 9.99 -29.75
C HIS A 91 -9.84 10.75 -28.78
N ALA A 92 -9.70 12.07 -28.98
CA ALA A 92 -8.74 12.90 -28.23
C ALA A 92 -8.96 12.87 -26.70
N ASP A 93 -10.21 12.82 -26.24
CA ASP A 93 -10.55 12.78 -24.81
C ASP A 93 -10.53 11.35 -24.22
N ALA A 94 -10.36 10.29 -25.02
CA ALA A 94 -10.26 8.93 -24.49
C ALA A 94 -8.96 8.71 -23.71
N PRO A 95 -8.91 7.76 -22.77
CA PRO A 95 -7.66 7.35 -22.14
C PRO A 95 -6.59 6.94 -23.15
N ARG A 96 -5.36 7.34 -22.89
CA ARG A 96 -4.21 6.87 -23.71
C ARG A 96 -3.84 5.43 -23.41
N VAL A 97 -4.11 4.94 -22.19
CA VAL A 97 -3.83 3.55 -21.80
C VAL A 97 -5.00 2.98 -20.99
N LEU A 98 -5.38 1.76 -21.30
CA LEU A 98 -6.27 0.93 -20.50
C LEU A 98 -5.50 -0.32 -20.03
N ILE A 99 -5.48 -0.55 -18.73
CA ILE A 99 -4.73 -1.62 -18.09
C ILE A 99 -5.69 -2.56 -17.37
N CYS A 100 -5.46 -3.86 -17.52
CA CYS A 100 -6.16 -4.87 -16.74
C CYS A 100 -5.15 -5.92 -16.26
N ASN A 101 -5.06 -6.15 -14.95
CA ASN A 101 -4.05 -7.03 -14.37
C ASN A 101 -4.67 -8.13 -13.51
N ALA A 102 -4.20 -9.38 -13.73
CA ALA A 102 -4.49 -10.55 -12.90
C ALA A 102 -5.99 -10.88 -12.73
N MET A 103 -6.87 -10.35 -13.58
CA MET A 103 -8.30 -10.63 -13.49
C MET A 103 -8.59 -12.08 -13.84
N LEU A 104 -9.03 -12.85 -12.85
CA LEU A 104 -9.46 -14.23 -12.99
C LEU A 104 -10.98 -14.31 -12.79
N VAL A 105 -11.61 -15.26 -13.50
CA VAL A 105 -13.01 -15.59 -13.25
C VAL A 105 -13.14 -16.09 -11.80
N PRO A 106 -14.15 -15.67 -11.01
CA PRO A 106 -14.16 -15.86 -9.56
C PRO A 106 -13.85 -17.27 -9.06
N ARG A 107 -14.38 -18.31 -9.71
CA ARG A 107 -14.11 -19.70 -9.32
C ARG A 107 -12.64 -20.11 -9.47
N TRP A 108 -11.89 -19.45 -10.35
CA TRP A 108 -10.47 -19.69 -10.61
C TRP A 108 -9.56 -18.66 -9.92
N ALA A 109 -10.13 -17.77 -9.12
CA ALA A 109 -9.39 -16.71 -8.44
C ALA A 109 -8.69 -17.25 -7.19
N THR A 110 -7.74 -18.15 -7.37
CA THR A 110 -6.90 -18.76 -6.34
C THR A 110 -5.42 -18.53 -6.62
N TRP A 111 -4.58 -18.54 -5.59
CA TRP A 111 -3.13 -18.42 -5.74
C TRP A 111 -2.54 -19.56 -6.60
N ASP A 112 -3.06 -20.79 -6.47
CA ASP A 112 -2.55 -21.94 -7.23
C ASP A 112 -2.79 -21.75 -8.74
N GLU A 113 -3.99 -21.35 -9.14
CA GLU A 113 -4.31 -21.07 -10.53
C GLU A 113 -3.56 -19.83 -11.04
N PHE A 114 -3.46 -18.78 -10.23
CA PHE A 114 -2.67 -17.60 -10.59
C PHE A 114 -1.21 -17.96 -10.89
N ARG A 115 -0.55 -18.72 -9.99
CA ARG A 115 0.85 -19.15 -10.17
C ARG A 115 1.04 -20.04 -11.38
N ARG A 116 0.08 -20.93 -11.64
CA ARG A 116 0.09 -21.76 -12.86
C ARG A 116 0.07 -20.89 -14.12
N LEU A 117 -0.80 -19.90 -14.17
CA LEU A 117 -0.92 -18.98 -15.31
C LEU A 117 0.29 -18.04 -15.42
N GLU A 118 0.84 -17.59 -14.31
CA GLU A 118 2.07 -16.78 -14.28
C GLU A 118 3.27 -17.56 -14.82
N ALA A 119 3.42 -18.83 -14.42
CA ALA A 119 4.48 -19.71 -14.94
C ALA A 119 4.36 -19.96 -16.45
N LEU A 120 3.15 -19.94 -17.00
CA LEU A 120 2.89 -20.00 -18.45
C LEU A 120 3.10 -18.65 -19.14
N GLY A 121 3.45 -17.57 -18.42
CA GLY A 121 3.64 -16.24 -18.98
C GLY A 121 2.35 -15.58 -19.45
N LEU A 122 1.18 -15.95 -18.92
CA LEU A 122 -0.14 -15.45 -19.33
C LEU A 122 -0.63 -14.29 -18.47
N THR A 123 -0.13 -14.17 -17.24
CA THR A 123 -0.50 -13.13 -16.28
C THR A 123 0.71 -12.62 -15.51
N MET A 124 0.52 -11.57 -14.74
CA MET A 124 1.46 -11.07 -13.73
C MET A 124 0.70 -10.50 -12.55
N TYR A 125 1.29 -10.49 -11.37
CA TYR A 125 0.74 -9.78 -10.22
C TYR A 125 1.01 -8.27 -10.35
N GLY A 126 0.07 -7.56 -10.97
CA GLY A 126 0.14 -6.10 -11.13
C GLY A 126 -0.44 -5.40 -9.92
N GLN A 127 0.19 -5.56 -8.76
CA GLN A 127 -0.32 -5.04 -7.50
C GLN A 127 -0.53 -3.52 -7.54
N MET A 128 -1.80 -3.08 -7.41
CA MET A 128 -2.21 -1.68 -7.23
C MET A 128 -1.40 -0.68 -8.07
N THR A 129 -0.74 0.27 -7.41
CA THR A 129 0.06 1.34 -8.03
C THR A 129 1.32 0.87 -8.75
N ALA A 130 1.81 -0.34 -8.48
CA ALA A 130 2.87 -0.97 -9.26
C ALA A 130 2.40 -1.29 -10.69
N GLY A 131 1.29 -1.99 -10.82
CA GLY A 131 0.73 -2.39 -12.11
C GLY A 131 0.04 -1.27 -12.87
N SER A 132 -0.31 -0.16 -12.23
CA SER A 132 -0.91 1.03 -12.84
C SER A 132 0.07 2.19 -13.02
N TRP A 133 1.35 1.98 -12.75
CA TRP A 133 2.42 2.94 -12.97
C TRP A 133 2.21 4.30 -12.26
N ILE A 134 1.76 4.27 -11.02
CA ILE A 134 1.56 5.48 -10.21
C ILE A 134 2.14 5.32 -8.78
N TYR A 135 3.02 4.35 -8.58
CA TYR A 135 3.75 4.20 -7.33
C TYR A 135 4.78 5.32 -7.19
N ILE A 136 4.79 5.99 -6.07
CA ILE A 136 5.66 7.14 -5.74
C ILE A 136 6.57 6.84 -4.55
N GLY A 137 6.89 5.57 -4.34
CA GLY A 137 7.65 5.14 -3.18
C GLY A 137 6.78 5.03 -1.91
N THR A 138 7.44 4.83 -0.78
CA THR A 138 6.81 4.59 0.53
C THR A 138 5.92 5.74 1.01
N GLN A 139 6.17 6.98 0.54
CA GLN A 139 5.31 8.10 0.90
C GLN A 139 3.85 7.93 0.43
N GLY A 140 3.61 7.09 -0.59
CA GLY A 140 2.27 6.85 -1.12
C GLY A 140 1.28 6.31 -0.10
N ILE A 141 1.74 5.59 0.93
CA ILE A 141 0.90 5.11 2.04
C ILE A 141 1.13 5.90 3.34
N LEU A 142 2.19 6.71 3.39
CA LEU A 142 2.60 7.38 4.63
C LEU A 142 1.49 8.27 5.20
N GLN A 143 0.81 9.03 4.36
CA GLN A 143 -0.27 9.88 4.86
C GLN A 143 -1.49 9.07 5.33
N GLY A 144 -1.91 8.04 4.60
CA GLY A 144 -3.02 7.19 5.05
C GLY A 144 -2.72 6.57 6.42
N THR A 145 -1.46 6.20 6.66
CA THR A 145 -1.01 5.70 7.96
C THR A 145 -0.99 6.80 9.02
N TYR A 146 -0.55 8.01 8.65
CA TYR A 146 -0.62 9.19 9.52
C TYR A 146 -2.07 9.50 9.92
N GLU A 147 -3.03 9.51 8.97
CA GLU A 147 -4.45 9.73 9.22
C GLU A 147 -5.03 8.64 10.15
N THR A 148 -4.64 7.38 9.94
CA THR A 148 -5.10 6.26 10.77
C THR A 148 -4.63 6.42 12.21
N PHE A 149 -3.36 6.74 12.43
CA PHE A 149 -2.84 6.96 13.78
C PHE A 149 -3.41 8.24 14.42
N ALA A 150 -3.64 9.30 13.65
CA ALA A 150 -4.31 10.51 14.14
C ALA A 150 -5.76 10.22 14.58
N ALA A 151 -6.52 9.46 13.78
CA ALA A 151 -7.88 9.06 14.14
C ALA A 151 -7.89 8.11 15.36
N CYS A 152 -6.91 7.20 15.46
CA CYS A 152 -6.70 6.36 16.64
C CYS A 152 -6.42 7.23 17.89
N ALA A 153 -5.50 8.20 17.77
CA ALA A 153 -5.18 9.14 18.84
C ALA A 153 -6.42 9.89 19.32
N GLN A 154 -7.19 10.42 18.38
CA GLN A 154 -8.42 11.17 18.69
C GLN A 154 -9.47 10.31 19.42
N ARG A 155 -9.68 9.08 18.94
CA ARG A 155 -10.73 8.21 19.51
C ARG A 155 -10.35 7.54 20.83
N ARG A 156 -9.06 7.25 21.03
CA ARG A 156 -8.60 6.37 22.12
C ARG A 156 -7.70 7.06 23.15
N PHE A 157 -7.05 8.18 22.78
CA PHE A 157 -5.98 8.77 23.57
C PHE A 157 -6.07 10.31 23.76
N GLY A 158 -7.25 10.89 23.54
CA GLY A 158 -7.47 12.32 23.74
C GLY A 158 -6.75 13.25 22.74
N GLY A 159 -6.45 12.73 21.53
CA GLY A 159 -5.92 13.50 20.40
C GLY A 159 -4.40 13.44 20.20
N THR A 160 -3.64 12.74 21.02
CA THR A 160 -2.17 12.57 20.87
C THR A 160 -1.71 11.16 21.19
N LEU A 161 -0.65 10.70 20.51
CA LEU A 161 0.06 9.48 20.88
C LEU A 161 1.35 9.76 21.66
N ARG A 162 1.56 10.96 22.16
CA ARG A 162 2.71 11.30 22.99
C ARG A 162 2.78 10.39 24.23
N GLY A 163 3.94 9.77 24.46
CA GLY A 163 4.10 8.80 25.55
C GLY A 163 3.37 7.47 25.33
N ARG A 164 2.97 7.17 24.09
CA ARG A 164 2.35 5.90 23.70
C ARG A 164 3.33 5.06 22.90
N LEU A 165 3.29 3.75 23.11
CA LEU A 165 4.07 2.76 22.38
C LEU A 165 3.20 2.12 21.30
N VAL A 166 3.57 2.34 20.04
CA VAL A 166 3.05 1.64 18.87
C VAL A 166 3.98 0.48 18.54
N VAL A 167 3.42 -0.72 18.37
CA VAL A 167 4.17 -1.91 17.93
C VAL A 167 3.61 -2.38 16.60
N THR A 168 4.50 -2.70 15.65
CA THR A 168 4.12 -3.16 14.31
C THR A 168 5.18 -4.10 13.71
N GLY A 169 4.88 -4.69 12.54
CA GLY A 169 5.79 -5.54 11.77
C GLY A 169 5.90 -5.09 10.31
N GLY A 170 7.09 -5.29 9.73
CA GLY A 170 7.36 -5.04 8.32
C GLY A 170 7.89 -3.64 8.00
N LEU A 171 9.01 -3.59 7.24
CA LEU A 171 9.64 -2.37 6.72
C LEU A 171 9.79 -2.39 5.19
N GLY A 172 9.02 -3.21 4.50
CA GLY A 172 8.92 -3.23 3.04
C GLY A 172 8.32 -1.94 2.47
N GLY A 173 7.94 -1.94 1.20
CA GLY A 173 7.41 -0.76 0.50
C GLY A 173 6.27 -0.07 1.24
N MET A 174 5.35 -0.85 1.80
CA MET A 174 4.18 -0.35 2.53
C MET A 174 4.47 -0.20 4.03
N GLY A 175 4.93 -1.26 4.70
CA GLY A 175 5.20 -1.27 6.15
C GLY A 175 6.24 -0.23 6.59
N GLY A 176 7.16 0.11 5.70
CA GLY A 176 8.17 1.15 5.95
C GLY A 176 7.61 2.55 6.25
N ALA A 177 6.34 2.81 6.01
CA ALA A 177 5.67 4.05 6.38
C ALA A 177 5.28 4.13 7.87
N GLN A 178 5.08 2.98 8.50
CA GLN A 178 4.56 2.88 9.87
C GLN A 178 5.39 3.69 10.90
N PRO A 179 6.75 3.55 10.94
CA PRO A 179 7.56 4.25 11.94
C PRO A 179 7.45 5.77 11.84
N LEU A 180 7.56 6.31 10.63
CA LEU A 180 7.49 7.77 10.41
C LEU A 180 6.08 8.31 10.69
N ALA A 181 5.02 7.59 10.30
CA ALA A 181 3.65 7.97 10.60
C ALA A 181 3.37 8.00 12.11
N ALA A 182 3.91 7.02 12.86
CA ALA A 182 3.79 6.97 14.31
C ALA A 182 4.51 8.17 14.97
N THR A 183 5.75 8.45 14.56
CA THR A 183 6.51 9.60 15.11
C THR A 183 5.91 10.95 14.70
N PHE A 184 5.28 11.07 13.53
CA PHE A 184 4.50 12.26 13.15
C PHE A 184 3.28 12.49 14.05
N ASN A 185 2.77 11.43 14.68
CA ASN A 185 1.73 11.46 15.70
C ASN A 185 2.30 11.46 17.13
N GLU A 186 3.58 11.79 17.29
CA GLU A 186 4.30 11.93 18.57
C GLU A 186 4.51 10.60 19.34
N ALA A 187 4.28 9.44 18.70
CA ALA A 187 4.43 8.13 19.33
C ALA A 187 5.89 7.64 19.37
N VAL A 188 6.14 6.69 20.27
CA VAL A 188 7.25 5.75 20.13
C VAL A 188 6.80 4.61 19.22
N CYS A 189 7.59 4.23 18.23
CA CYS A 189 7.33 3.08 17.38
C CYS A 189 8.41 2.01 17.56
N LEU A 190 8.00 0.77 17.84
CA LEU A 190 8.86 -0.41 17.82
C LEU A 190 8.41 -1.30 16.67
N VAL A 191 9.31 -1.55 15.70
CA VAL A 191 8.96 -2.30 14.49
C VAL A 191 9.92 -3.45 14.25
N ALA A 192 9.39 -4.66 14.05
CA ALA A 192 10.15 -5.85 13.67
C ALA A 192 10.26 -5.96 12.14
N GLU A 193 11.47 -6.29 11.66
CA GLU A 193 11.73 -6.60 10.25
C GLU A 193 12.75 -7.74 10.17
N VAL A 194 12.52 -8.65 9.24
CA VAL A 194 13.35 -9.86 9.04
C VAL A 194 14.52 -9.65 8.09
N ASP A 195 14.46 -8.61 7.28
CA ASP A 195 15.44 -8.25 6.25
C ASP A 195 16.23 -7.00 6.68
N ARG A 196 17.51 -7.19 6.94
CA ARG A 196 18.45 -6.12 7.32
C ARG A 196 18.48 -4.98 6.28
N GLY A 197 18.49 -5.33 5.00
CA GLY A 197 18.56 -4.35 3.92
C GLY A 197 17.37 -3.40 3.89
N ARG A 198 16.17 -3.90 4.26
CA ARG A 198 14.98 -3.07 4.42
C ARG A 198 15.11 -2.11 5.60
N ILE A 199 15.63 -2.57 6.75
CA ILE A 199 15.89 -1.69 7.90
C ILE A 199 16.87 -0.58 7.51
N GLU A 200 17.99 -0.92 6.89
CA GLU A 200 19.00 0.04 6.44
C GLU A 200 18.46 1.04 5.43
N LYS A 201 17.61 0.58 4.47
CA LYS A 201 16.92 1.48 3.53
C LYS A 201 16.09 2.52 4.29
N ARG A 202 15.36 2.13 5.34
CA ARG A 202 14.54 3.07 6.13
C ARG A 202 15.35 4.04 6.97
N LEU A 203 16.50 3.63 7.50
CA LEU A 203 17.46 4.53 8.15
C LEU A 203 18.00 5.57 7.17
N ARG A 204 18.47 5.12 6.00
CA ARG A 204 18.99 6.05 4.95
C ARG A 204 17.94 7.05 4.47
N THR A 205 16.70 6.60 4.31
CA THR A 205 15.58 7.45 3.85
C THR A 205 14.87 8.20 4.97
N ARG A 206 15.35 8.08 6.22
CA ARG A 206 14.82 8.76 7.41
C ARG A 206 13.37 8.43 7.75
N TYR A 207 12.91 7.23 7.37
CA TYR A 207 11.63 6.67 7.80
C TYR A 207 11.74 5.93 9.14
N LEU A 208 12.96 5.58 9.54
CA LEU A 208 13.31 4.95 10.81
C LEU A 208 14.46 5.72 11.45
N ASP A 209 14.40 5.96 12.77
CA ASP A 209 15.41 6.76 13.47
C ASP A 209 16.63 5.93 13.87
N ARG A 210 16.42 4.69 14.35
CA ARG A 210 17.51 3.80 14.80
C ARG A 210 17.11 2.33 14.75
N MET A 211 18.12 1.45 14.84
CA MET A 211 17.93 0.01 14.92
C MET A 211 18.84 -0.66 15.95
N THR A 212 18.48 -1.88 16.32
CA THR A 212 19.33 -2.82 17.05
C THR A 212 19.00 -4.26 16.64
N GLU A 213 19.87 -5.20 16.94
CA GLU A 213 19.64 -6.65 16.79
C GLU A 213 19.28 -7.32 18.13
N SER A 214 19.38 -6.56 19.22
CA SER A 214 19.07 -7.05 20.57
C SER A 214 17.62 -6.75 20.93
N MET A 215 16.84 -7.81 21.18
CA MET A 215 15.46 -7.70 21.66
C MET A 215 15.37 -6.95 22.99
N ASP A 216 16.32 -7.21 23.91
CA ASP A 216 16.40 -6.54 25.20
C ASP A 216 16.61 -5.03 25.04
N GLU A 217 17.55 -4.66 24.18
CA GLU A 217 17.89 -3.27 23.92
C GLU A 217 16.74 -2.52 23.23
N ALA A 218 16.11 -3.13 22.21
CA ALA A 218 14.98 -2.56 21.50
C ALA A 218 13.82 -2.21 22.44
N ILE A 219 13.45 -3.18 23.28
CA ILE A 219 12.36 -3.02 24.26
C ILE A 219 12.75 -1.98 25.33
N ALA A 220 13.96 -2.02 25.84
CA ALA A 220 14.42 -1.05 26.84
C ALA A 220 14.43 0.39 26.28
N TRP A 221 14.89 0.59 25.05
CA TRP A 221 14.85 1.89 24.38
C TRP A 221 13.42 2.39 24.17
N ALA A 222 12.51 1.50 23.73
CA ALA A 222 11.11 1.86 23.51
C ALA A 222 10.42 2.28 24.82
N LEU A 223 10.60 1.54 25.90
CA LEU A 223 10.01 1.86 27.21
C LEU A 223 10.61 3.15 27.80
N LYS A 224 11.91 3.37 27.66
CA LYS A 224 12.57 4.62 28.09
C LYS A 224 12.02 5.83 27.33
N ALA A 225 11.91 5.72 26.01
CA ALA A 225 11.35 6.80 25.17
C ALA A 225 9.87 7.06 25.49
N LYS A 226 9.07 5.99 25.71
CA LYS A 226 7.67 6.11 26.15
C LYS A 226 7.56 6.88 27.45
N ALA A 227 8.34 6.53 28.45
CA ALA A 227 8.33 7.21 29.75
C ALA A 227 8.76 8.68 29.65
N ALA A 228 9.66 9.02 28.71
CA ALA A 228 10.11 10.38 28.45
C ALA A 228 9.14 11.18 27.53
N GLY A 229 8.10 10.58 26.98
CA GLY A 229 7.22 11.22 25.98
C GLY A 229 7.95 11.63 24.70
N GLN A 230 9.06 10.95 24.36
CA GLN A 230 9.90 11.24 23.20
C GLN A 230 9.42 10.46 21.99
N ALA A 231 9.06 11.15 20.92
CA ALA A 231 8.77 10.52 19.64
C ALA A 231 10.05 9.97 19.00
N VAL A 232 10.10 8.65 18.81
CA VAL A 232 11.23 7.95 18.17
C VAL A 232 10.79 6.61 17.61
N SER A 233 11.36 6.21 16.49
CA SER A 233 11.14 4.90 15.90
C SER A 233 12.37 3.99 16.03
N ILE A 234 12.13 2.74 16.40
CA ILE A 234 13.15 1.74 16.71
C ILE A 234 12.85 0.50 15.89
N GLY A 235 13.78 0.14 15.00
CA GLY A 235 13.76 -1.11 14.25
C GLY A 235 14.47 -2.21 15.02
N ILE A 236 13.91 -3.42 15.03
CA ILE A 236 14.54 -4.63 15.51
C ILE A 236 14.65 -5.66 14.38
N LEU A 237 15.85 -6.23 14.20
CA LEU A 237 16.04 -7.35 13.28
C LEU A 237 15.44 -8.61 13.93
N ALA A 238 14.16 -8.89 13.64
CA ALA A 238 13.41 -9.98 14.26
C ALA A 238 12.17 -10.33 13.42
N ASN A 239 11.62 -11.52 13.66
CA ASN A 239 10.27 -11.84 13.20
C ASN A 239 9.23 -11.14 14.10
N ALA A 240 8.17 -10.59 13.50
CA ALA A 240 7.13 -9.88 14.23
C ALA A 240 6.40 -10.79 15.25
N ALA A 241 6.11 -12.04 14.87
CA ALA A 241 5.47 -13.00 15.79
C ALA A 241 6.34 -13.28 17.03
N ASP A 242 7.68 -13.31 16.87
CA ASP A 242 8.63 -13.52 17.96
C ASP A 242 8.71 -12.27 18.87
N LEU A 243 8.67 -11.05 18.29
CA LEU A 243 8.59 -9.81 19.08
C LEU A 243 7.34 -9.79 19.96
N LEU A 244 6.17 -10.14 19.41
CA LEU A 244 4.93 -10.15 20.17
C LEU A 244 4.96 -11.22 21.28
N ALA A 245 5.50 -12.40 21.00
CA ALA A 245 5.68 -13.46 22.00
C ALA A 245 6.56 -12.97 23.17
N GLU A 246 7.63 -12.24 22.87
CA GLU A 246 8.53 -11.70 23.88
C GLU A 246 7.89 -10.60 24.73
N LEU A 247 7.08 -9.72 24.12
CA LEU A 247 6.30 -8.72 24.85
C LEU A 247 5.30 -9.40 25.81
N ILE A 248 4.62 -10.46 25.37
CA ILE A 248 3.70 -11.26 26.18
C ILE A 248 4.43 -11.90 27.36
N ARG A 249 5.60 -12.50 27.11
CA ARG A 249 6.44 -13.16 28.13
C ARG A 249 6.92 -12.20 29.22
N ARG A 250 7.20 -10.94 28.84
CA ARG A 250 7.66 -9.88 29.78
C ARG A 250 6.49 -9.11 30.41
N ASP A 251 5.26 -9.49 30.16
CA ASP A 251 4.06 -8.76 30.62
C ASP A 251 4.03 -7.28 30.19
N ILE A 252 4.51 -7.02 28.96
CA ILE A 252 4.52 -5.69 28.35
C ILE A 252 3.37 -5.61 27.35
N THR A 253 2.43 -4.69 27.59
CA THR A 253 1.33 -4.41 26.68
C THR A 253 1.57 -3.08 25.96
N PRO A 254 1.68 -3.06 24.61
CA PRO A 254 1.75 -1.81 23.86
C PRO A 254 0.45 -1.03 23.96
N ASP A 255 0.50 0.30 23.78
CA ASP A 255 -0.71 1.11 23.72
C ASP A 255 -1.47 0.89 22.40
N VAL A 256 -0.74 0.76 21.30
CA VAL A 256 -1.28 0.47 19.95
C VAL A 256 -0.52 -0.68 19.33
N LEU A 257 -1.24 -1.61 18.73
CA LEU A 257 -0.68 -2.78 18.04
C LEU A 257 -1.31 -2.93 16.65
N THR A 258 -0.46 -3.04 15.65
CA THR A 258 -0.89 -3.33 14.27
C THR A 258 0.14 -4.19 13.54
N ASP A 259 -0.09 -4.50 12.27
CA ASP A 259 0.84 -5.24 11.42
C ASP A 259 0.78 -4.80 9.96
N GLN A 260 1.94 -4.66 9.33
CA GLN A 260 2.07 -4.36 7.91
C GLN A 260 3.14 -5.24 7.25
N THR A 261 3.33 -6.45 7.73
CA THR A 261 4.11 -7.47 7.02
C THR A 261 3.47 -7.78 5.67
N SER A 262 4.22 -8.36 4.73
CA SER A 262 3.68 -8.72 3.40
C SER A 262 2.86 -10.03 3.47
N ALA A 263 1.92 -10.11 4.41
CA ALA A 263 1.12 -11.30 4.70
C ALA A 263 0.17 -11.71 3.57
N HIS A 264 -0.13 -10.82 2.61
CA HIS A 264 -1.02 -11.07 1.47
C HIS A 264 -0.54 -12.18 0.51
N ASP A 265 0.75 -12.49 0.50
CA ASP A 265 1.33 -13.61 -0.26
C ASP A 265 2.16 -14.51 0.67
N PRO A 266 1.65 -15.70 1.03
CA PRO A 266 2.36 -16.64 1.91
C PRO A 266 3.68 -17.19 1.35
N LEU A 267 3.87 -17.14 0.02
CA LEU A 267 5.09 -17.63 -0.62
C LEU A 267 6.13 -16.53 -0.82
N ASN A 268 5.74 -15.41 -1.45
CA ASN A 268 6.72 -14.38 -1.88
C ASN A 268 6.74 -13.15 -0.96
N GLY A 269 5.77 -13.03 -0.07
CA GLY A 269 5.61 -11.88 0.82
C GLY A 269 6.04 -12.14 2.26
N TYR A 270 5.36 -13.05 2.93
CA TYR A 270 5.57 -13.32 4.37
C TYR A 270 6.76 -14.25 4.60
N VAL A 271 7.52 -13.99 5.66
CA VAL A 271 8.65 -14.84 6.07
C VAL A 271 8.31 -15.51 7.40
N PRO A 272 8.28 -16.86 7.46
CA PRO A 272 7.97 -17.59 8.69
C PRO A 272 9.05 -17.39 9.76
N ASN A 273 8.66 -17.60 11.01
CA ASN A 273 9.62 -17.50 12.13
C ASN A 273 10.49 -18.76 12.34
N GLY A 274 10.29 -19.82 11.55
CA GLY A 274 11.04 -21.06 11.62
C GLY A 274 10.33 -22.22 10.97
N ILE A 275 10.88 -23.42 11.13
CA ILE A 275 10.32 -24.69 10.62
C ILE A 275 10.00 -25.57 11.82
N LEU A 276 8.73 -25.98 11.99
CA LEU A 276 8.34 -26.97 12.99
C LEU A 276 8.80 -28.36 12.54
N GLY A 277 9.43 -29.10 13.47
CA GLY A 277 9.78 -30.51 13.24
C GLY A 277 11.03 -30.76 12.40
N SER A 278 11.78 -29.76 11.98
CA SER A 278 13.14 -30.01 11.49
C SER A 278 14.02 -30.47 12.66
N ALA A 279 14.45 -31.74 12.60
CA ALA A 279 15.39 -32.28 13.55
C ALA A 279 16.59 -31.34 13.71
N ARG A 280 16.70 -30.77 14.88
CA ARG A 280 17.88 -30.25 15.54
C ARG A 280 19.04 -29.84 14.63
N VAL A 281 19.19 -28.57 14.39
CA VAL A 281 20.54 -28.02 14.46
C VAL A 281 20.97 -28.20 15.93
N PRO A 282 22.11 -28.85 16.24
CA PRO A 282 22.47 -29.18 17.63
C PRO A 282 22.70 -27.87 18.39
N VAL A 283 21.88 -27.59 19.36
CA VAL A 283 22.10 -26.51 20.33
C VAL A 283 22.82 -27.11 21.52
N SER A 284 23.97 -26.52 21.85
CA SER A 284 24.73 -26.84 23.07
C SER A 284 23.87 -26.53 24.30
N PRO A 285 23.81 -27.40 25.31
CA PRO A 285 22.91 -27.23 26.43
C PRO A 285 23.50 -26.26 27.45
N SER A 286 22.93 -25.08 27.56
CA SER A 286 23.15 -24.25 28.75
C SER A 286 21.86 -23.52 29.16
N HIS A 287 21.37 -23.97 30.31
CA HIS A 287 20.42 -23.38 31.26
C HIS A 287 18.91 -23.31 30.95
N GLY A 288 18.19 -24.23 31.56
CA GLY A 288 17.01 -23.96 32.40
C GLY A 288 15.67 -23.69 31.75
N ALA A 289 14.77 -24.69 31.86
CA ALA A 289 13.31 -24.63 31.78
C ALA A 289 12.69 -24.25 30.42
N THR A 290 12.35 -25.26 29.70
CA THR A 290 11.70 -25.21 28.36
C THR A 290 10.18 -25.25 28.48
N ASN A 291 9.55 -24.26 27.93
CA ASN A 291 8.16 -24.33 27.50
C ASN A 291 8.15 -24.97 26.09
N PRO A 292 7.46 -26.10 25.81
CA PRO A 292 7.57 -26.84 24.56
C PRO A 292 6.97 -26.13 23.33
N HIS A 293 6.42 -24.94 23.47
CA HIS A 293 5.79 -24.14 22.42
C HIS A 293 6.53 -22.83 22.09
N SER A 294 7.71 -22.59 22.66
CA SER A 294 8.53 -21.43 22.30
C SER A 294 9.65 -21.87 21.37
N HIS A 295 9.68 -21.34 20.14
CA HIS A 295 10.88 -21.36 19.30
C HIS A 295 11.96 -20.42 19.84
N GLY A 296 11.96 -20.17 21.15
CA GLY A 296 12.87 -19.32 21.89
C GLY A 296 14.24 -19.98 22.06
N GLY A 297 15.23 -19.50 21.33
CA GLY A 297 16.60 -19.90 21.58
C GLY A 297 17.62 -19.09 20.80
N GLU A 298 17.45 -18.93 19.53
CA GLU A 298 18.43 -18.21 18.73
C GLU A 298 17.88 -16.85 18.25
N PRO A 299 18.65 -15.77 18.41
CA PRO A 299 18.32 -14.47 17.83
C PRO A 299 18.09 -14.59 16.33
N TRP A 300 17.23 -13.75 15.77
CA TRP A 300 17.08 -13.62 14.33
C TRP A 300 18.41 -13.21 13.71
N SER A 301 18.77 -13.82 12.56
CA SER A 301 20.03 -13.55 11.88
C SER A 301 19.89 -13.61 10.38
N ASP A 302 20.79 -12.96 9.66
CA ASP A 302 20.84 -13.01 8.19
C ASP A 302 20.99 -14.46 7.70
N ALA A 303 21.75 -15.30 8.41
CA ALA A 303 21.90 -16.72 8.07
C ALA A 303 20.57 -17.49 8.16
N ARG A 304 19.74 -17.20 9.17
CA ARG A 304 18.39 -17.78 9.32
C ARG A 304 17.47 -17.29 8.20
N TYR A 305 17.51 -16.02 7.88
CA TYR A 305 16.74 -15.44 6.77
C TYR A 305 17.10 -16.11 5.44
N GLU A 306 18.39 -16.22 5.11
CA GLU A 306 18.87 -16.90 3.90
C GLU A 306 18.47 -18.38 3.84
N ALA A 307 18.48 -19.08 4.99
CA ALA A 307 18.02 -20.47 5.04
C ALA A 307 16.53 -20.60 4.69
N LEU A 308 15.70 -19.67 5.16
CA LEU A 308 14.26 -19.63 4.82
C LEU A 308 14.03 -19.26 3.35
N LEU A 309 14.85 -18.37 2.76
CA LEU A 309 14.80 -18.07 1.33
C LEU A 309 15.21 -19.29 0.47
N ARG A 310 16.17 -20.09 0.94
CA ARG A 310 16.49 -21.38 0.30
C ARG A 310 15.31 -22.35 0.38
N LEU A 311 14.70 -22.51 1.55
CA LEU A 311 13.51 -23.35 1.73
C LEU A 311 12.38 -22.93 0.78
N ARG A 312 12.14 -21.61 0.64
CA ARG A 312 11.12 -21.08 -0.28
C ARG A 312 11.34 -21.56 -1.72
N ARG A 313 12.59 -21.59 -2.16
CA ARG A 313 12.97 -22.01 -3.51
C ARG A 313 12.91 -23.53 -3.68
N ASP A 314 13.41 -24.28 -2.68
CA ASP A 314 13.66 -25.72 -2.78
C ASP A 314 12.44 -26.56 -2.36
N ALA A 315 11.58 -26.02 -1.48
CA ALA A 315 10.36 -26.66 -0.98
C ALA A 315 9.24 -25.65 -0.72
N PRO A 316 8.65 -25.05 -1.78
CA PRO A 316 7.68 -23.95 -1.69
C PRO A 316 6.44 -24.31 -0.86
N ASP A 317 5.91 -25.53 -0.97
CA ASP A 317 4.73 -25.97 -0.20
C ASP A 317 5.01 -26.02 1.31
N THR A 318 6.22 -26.47 1.69
CA THR A 318 6.65 -26.45 3.09
C THR A 318 6.79 -25.01 3.58
N TYR A 319 7.37 -24.13 2.76
CA TYR A 319 7.49 -22.73 3.11
C TYR A 319 6.13 -22.05 3.31
N VAL A 320 5.17 -22.26 2.41
CA VAL A 320 3.80 -21.74 2.53
C VAL A 320 3.12 -22.24 3.80
N ARG A 321 3.26 -23.55 4.11
CA ARG A 321 2.72 -24.11 5.35
C ARG A 321 3.28 -23.40 6.59
N GLU A 322 4.61 -23.19 6.65
CA GLU A 322 5.26 -22.52 7.78
C GLU A 322 4.90 -21.02 7.85
N SER A 323 4.73 -20.36 6.70
CA SER A 323 4.23 -18.99 6.64
C SER A 323 2.81 -18.89 7.22
N LEU A 324 1.90 -19.73 6.80
CA LEU A 324 0.52 -19.79 7.31
C LEU A 324 0.50 -20.12 8.81
N ARG A 325 1.35 -21.05 9.27
CA ARG A 325 1.51 -21.35 10.69
C ARG A 325 1.94 -20.12 11.49
N THR A 326 2.96 -19.43 10.99
CA THR A 326 3.49 -18.24 11.68
C THR A 326 2.47 -17.09 11.69
N MET A 327 1.71 -16.90 10.61
CA MET A 327 0.63 -15.91 10.57
C MET A 327 -0.47 -16.23 11.61
N ASN A 328 -0.85 -17.51 11.75
CA ASN A 328 -1.81 -17.91 12.78
C ASN A 328 -1.27 -17.64 14.20
N GLU A 329 -0.01 -17.94 14.45
CA GLU A 329 0.67 -17.61 15.72
C GLU A 329 0.74 -16.10 15.96
N HIS A 330 1.08 -15.32 14.95
CA HIS A 330 1.13 -13.86 14.99
C HIS A 330 -0.23 -13.27 15.40
N VAL A 331 -1.31 -13.68 14.72
CA VAL A 331 -2.67 -13.23 15.05
C VAL A 331 -3.08 -13.65 16.47
N ARG A 332 -2.70 -14.85 16.91
CA ARG A 332 -2.94 -15.30 18.28
C ARG A 332 -2.25 -14.40 19.32
N HIS A 333 -1.03 -13.98 19.06
CA HIS A 333 -0.31 -13.02 19.92
C HIS A 333 -0.96 -11.63 19.90
N MET A 334 -1.42 -11.16 18.73
CA MET A 334 -2.17 -9.91 18.63
C MET A 334 -3.47 -9.96 19.45
N LEU A 335 -4.22 -11.05 19.38
CA LEU A 335 -5.44 -11.25 20.19
C LEU A 335 -5.15 -11.28 21.69
N GLU A 336 -4.06 -11.90 22.12
CA GLU A 336 -3.67 -11.92 23.53
C GLU A 336 -3.30 -10.51 24.02
N LEU A 337 -2.54 -9.74 23.24
CA LEU A 337 -2.20 -8.36 23.61
C LEU A 337 -3.43 -7.44 23.57
N GLN A 338 -4.36 -7.65 22.65
CA GLN A 338 -5.67 -6.98 22.63
C GLN A 338 -6.44 -7.27 23.92
N ARG A 339 -6.51 -8.54 24.34
CA ARG A 339 -7.15 -8.95 25.60
C ARG A 339 -6.51 -8.27 26.83
N ARG A 340 -5.21 -7.98 26.77
CA ARG A 340 -4.46 -7.24 27.83
C ARG A 340 -4.66 -5.73 27.75
N GLY A 341 -5.41 -5.23 26.76
CA GLY A 341 -5.77 -3.82 26.65
C GLY A 341 -5.06 -3.02 25.56
N ALA A 342 -4.26 -3.66 24.69
CA ALA A 342 -3.71 -2.99 23.51
C ALA A 342 -4.85 -2.58 22.55
N VAL A 343 -4.82 -1.35 22.06
CA VAL A 343 -5.66 -0.93 20.93
C VAL A 343 -5.10 -1.59 19.68
N THR A 344 -5.77 -2.67 19.24
CA THR A 344 -5.27 -3.53 18.17
C THR A 344 -6.15 -3.41 16.94
N PHE A 345 -5.54 -3.27 15.76
CA PHE A 345 -6.23 -3.28 14.45
C PHE A 345 -5.35 -3.86 13.35
N ASP A 346 -5.98 -4.48 12.36
CA ASP A 346 -5.33 -4.95 11.13
C ASP A 346 -5.15 -3.78 10.16
N TYR A 347 -3.94 -3.60 9.64
CA TYR A 347 -3.66 -2.57 8.65
C TYR A 347 -3.88 -3.03 7.19
N GLY A 348 -4.56 -4.16 7.00
CA GLY A 348 -5.08 -4.58 5.70
C GLY A 348 -4.07 -5.34 4.83
N ASN A 349 -3.32 -6.24 5.40
CA ASN A 349 -2.43 -7.15 4.68
C ASN A 349 -2.97 -8.60 4.58
N ASN A 350 -4.23 -8.81 5.00
CA ASN A 350 -4.93 -10.10 5.04
C ASN A 350 -4.34 -11.15 6.01
N ILE A 351 -3.55 -10.74 7.00
CA ILE A 351 -2.99 -11.69 7.98
C ILE A 351 -4.09 -12.45 8.75
N ARG A 352 -5.22 -11.79 9.03
CA ARG A 352 -6.39 -12.42 9.69
C ARG A 352 -7.00 -13.50 8.80
N GLY A 353 -7.21 -13.21 7.51
CA GLY A 353 -7.73 -14.18 6.55
C GLY A 353 -6.84 -15.41 6.40
N HIS A 354 -5.53 -15.22 6.32
CA HIS A 354 -4.58 -16.32 6.25
C HIS A 354 -4.43 -17.09 7.57
N ALA A 355 -4.64 -16.45 8.71
CA ALA A 355 -4.72 -17.17 9.98
C ALA A 355 -5.94 -18.12 10.04
N VAL A 356 -7.07 -17.69 9.47
CA VAL A 356 -8.27 -18.54 9.30
C VAL A 356 -8.01 -19.68 8.32
N GLU A 357 -7.46 -19.36 7.14
CA GLU A 357 -7.08 -20.37 6.14
C GLU A 357 -6.14 -21.42 6.72
N ALA A 358 -5.15 -21.02 7.51
CA ALA A 358 -4.25 -21.93 8.20
C ALA A 358 -4.98 -22.90 9.11
N HIS A 359 -5.95 -22.40 9.89
CA HIS A 359 -6.76 -23.22 10.76
C HIS A 359 -7.61 -24.21 9.98
N GLU A 360 -8.31 -23.76 8.94
CA GLU A 360 -9.20 -24.61 8.11
C GLU A 360 -8.41 -25.68 7.34
N ARG A 361 -7.31 -25.28 6.69
CA ARG A 361 -6.49 -26.15 5.84
C ARG A 361 -5.77 -27.24 6.63
N TYR A 362 -5.40 -26.99 7.89
CA TYR A 362 -4.58 -27.88 8.71
C TYR A 362 -5.25 -28.35 10.01
N ALA A 363 -6.56 -28.16 10.15
CA ALA A 363 -7.32 -28.51 11.36
C ALA A 363 -7.19 -29.99 11.81
N GLY A 364 -6.92 -30.90 10.88
CA GLY A 364 -6.72 -32.33 11.13
C GLY A 364 -5.27 -32.76 11.35
N SER A 365 -4.31 -31.85 11.30
CA SER A 365 -2.89 -32.19 11.47
C SER A 365 -2.58 -32.58 12.92
N PRO A 366 -1.84 -33.69 13.18
CA PRO A 366 -1.40 -34.04 14.51
C PRO A 366 -0.48 -32.98 15.17
N ASP A 367 0.19 -32.17 14.36
CA ASP A 367 1.07 -31.08 14.79
C ASP A 367 0.30 -29.76 15.00
N ARG A 368 -0.81 -29.75 15.69
CA ARG A 368 -1.72 -28.61 15.86
C ARG A 368 -1.10 -27.32 16.47
N PRO A 369 -0.44 -26.41 15.71
CA PRO A 369 -0.18 -25.06 16.17
C PRO A 369 -1.23 -24.03 15.68
N PHE A 370 -2.27 -24.47 14.94
CA PHE A 370 -3.24 -23.62 14.27
C PHE A 370 -4.45 -23.34 15.16
N GLY A 371 -4.26 -22.53 16.19
CA GLY A 371 -5.24 -22.31 17.25
C GLY A 371 -6.23 -21.16 17.04
N VAL A 372 -6.04 -20.30 16.05
CA VAL A 372 -6.94 -19.17 15.81
C VAL A 372 -8.17 -19.63 15.04
N GLN A 373 -9.33 -19.53 15.69
CA GLN A 373 -10.63 -19.81 15.07
C GLN A 373 -11.03 -18.65 14.13
N PRO A 374 -11.82 -18.91 13.08
CA PRO A 374 -12.35 -17.87 12.19
C PRO A 374 -13.04 -16.73 12.95
N VAL A 375 -13.87 -17.07 13.93
CA VAL A 375 -14.61 -16.13 14.77
C VAL A 375 -13.71 -15.25 15.63
N ASP A 376 -12.49 -15.68 15.95
CA ASP A 376 -11.56 -14.95 16.80
C ASP A 376 -10.67 -13.99 15.99
N ALA A 377 -10.19 -14.39 14.80
CA ALA A 377 -9.29 -13.58 13.99
C ALA A 377 -9.87 -12.19 13.70
N PHE A 378 -11.16 -12.12 13.38
CA PHE A 378 -11.86 -10.87 13.06
C PHE A 378 -12.39 -10.09 14.29
N LYS A 379 -12.07 -10.52 15.53
CA LYS A 379 -12.18 -9.66 16.73
C LYS A 379 -11.13 -8.53 16.70
N ILE A 380 -10.07 -8.69 15.92
CA ILE A 380 -9.18 -7.58 15.57
C ILE A 380 -9.86 -6.81 14.43
N PRO A 381 -10.33 -5.57 14.64
CA PRO A 381 -11.00 -4.81 13.58
C PRO A 381 -10.02 -4.39 12.49
N GLY A 382 -10.50 -4.19 11.26
CA GLY A 382 -9.75 -3.52 10.22
C GLY A 382 -9.61 -2.02 10.47
N PHE A 383 -8.52 -1.41 10.01
CA PHE A 383 -8.30 0.03 10.19
C PHE A 383 -9.32 0.90 9.44
N VAL A 384 -9.85 0.41 8.31
CA VAL A 384 -10.81 1.19 7.51
C VAL A 384 -12.14 1.35 8.22
N PRO A 385 -12.86 0.29 8.64
CA PRO A 385 -14.11 0.45 9.38
C PRO A 385 -13.91 1.21 10.69
N GLU A 386 -12.77 1.03 11.35
CA GLU A 386 -12.51 1.64 12.65
C GLU A 386 -12.14 3.13 12.56
N TYR A 387 -11.34 3.54 11.55
CA TYR A 387 -10.78 4.91 11.54
C TYR A 387 -11.05 5.69 10.24
N ILE A 388 -11.14 5.03 9.10
CA ILE A 388 -11.12 5.70 7.78
C ILE A 388 -12.52 5.84 7.18
N ARG A 389 -13.47 5.00 7.53
CA ARG A 389 -14.82 5.00 6.95
C ARG A 389 -15.49 6.37 6.93
N PRO A 390 -15.44 7.21 7.97
CA PRO A 390 -16.03 8.55 7.92
C PRO A 390 -15.43 9.44 6.85
N LEU A 391 -14.11 9.34 6.62
CA LEU A 391 -13.43 10.08 5.55
C LEU A 391 -13.91 9.62 4.17
N PHE A 392 -14.08 8.32 3.97
CA PHE A 392 -14.61 7.76 2.72
C PHE A 392 -16.05 8.23 2.43
N CYS A 393 -16.89 8.42 3.45
CA CYS A 393 -18.22 9.01 3.31
C CYS A 393 -18.18 10.46 2.79
N GLU A 394 -17.09 11.20 3.03
CA GLU A 394 -16.87 12.55 2.53
C GLU A 394 -16.24 12.59 1.12
N GLY A 395 -16.04 11.44 0.49
CA GLY A 395 -15.25 11.33 -0.74
C GLY A 395 -13.78 11.71 -0.52
N SER A 396 -13.31 11.67 0.74
CA SER A 396 -11.92 11.93 1.09
C SER A 396 -11.07 10.71 0.81
N GLY A 397 -9.87 10.94 0.28
CA GLY A 397 -8.92 9.88 0.04
C GLY A 397 -7.65 10.39 -0.63
N PRO A 398 -6.73 9.46 -0.96
CA PRO A 398 -5.41 9.80 -1.43
C PRO A 398 -5.45 10.55 -2.77
N PHE A 399 -4.73 11.65 -2.82
CA PHE A 399 -4.48 12.48 -3.98
C PHE A 399 -2.98 12.67 -4.09
N ARG A 400 -2.36 12.01 -5.08
CA ARG A 400 -0.91 12.04 -5.27
C ARG A 400 -0.53 12.67 -6.58
N TRP A 401 0.66 13.29 -6.61
CA TRP A 401 1.21 13.83 -7.84
C TRP A 401 2.71 13.65 -7.92
N ALA A 402 3.21 13.63 -9.15
CA ALA A 402 4.64 13.53 -9.45
C ALA A 402 5.03 14.63 -10.46
N ALA A 403 6.20 15.22 -10.26
CA ALA A 403 6.77 16.22 -11.15
C ALA A 403 7.63 15.54 -12.24
N LEU A 404 7.16 15.61 -13.49
CA LEU A 404 7.86 15.00 -14.63
C LEU A 404 9.16 15.75 -15.01
N SER A 405 9.36 16.95 -14.47
CA SER A 405 10.62 17.68 -14.58
C SER A 405 11.78 16.98 -13.88
N GLY A 406 11.49 16.23 -12.81
CA GLY A 406 12.50 15.73 -11.88
C GLY A 406 13.01 16.78 -10.89
N GLU A 407 12.42 17.98 -10.85
CA GLU A 407 12.84 19.09 -10.00
C GLU A 407 12.06 19.12 -8.67
N PRO A 408 12.73 19.01 -7.51
CA PRO A 408 12.08 19.14 -6.20
C PRO A 408 11.36 20.48 -5.99
N ALA A 409 11.80 21.54 -6.66
CA ALA A 409 11.20 22.86 -6.59
C ALA A 409 9.76 22.88 -7.10
N ASP A 410 9.42 22.02 -8.07
CA ASP A 410 8.06 21.91 -8.60
C ASP A 410 7.10 21.31 -7.54
N ILE A 411 7.58 20.38 -6.71
CA ILE A 411 6.80 19.87 -5.58
C ILE A 411 6.66 20.96 -4.50
N ALA A 412 7.70 21.75 -4.24
CA ALA A 412 7.60 22.86 -3.30
C ALA A 412 6.54 23.89 -3.73
N ALA A 413 6.50 24.23 -5.03
CA ALA A 413 5.50 25.14 -5.59
C ALA A 413 4.07 24.58 -5.48
N THR A 414 3.89 23.27 -5.69
CA THR A 414 2.59 22.62 -5.52
C THR A 414 2.18 22.46 -4.05
N ASP A 415 3.13 22.20 -3.15
CA ASP A 415 2.90 22.20 -1.70
C ASP A 415 2.41 23.61 -1.22
N ASP A 416 3.04 24.68 -1.70
CA ASP A 416 2.60 26.06 -1.39
C ASP A 416 1.18 26.30 -1.89
N ALA A 417 0.85 25.86 -3.11
CA ALA A 417 -0.50 25.99 -3.66
C ALA A 417 -1.55 25.23 -2.82
N VAL A 418 -1.21 24.07 -2.23
CA VAL A 418 -2.12 23.34 -1.30
C VAL A 418 -2.34 24.18 -0.03
N LEU A 419 -1.26 24.70 0.58
CA LEU A 419 -1.33 25.50 1.80
C LEU A 419 -2.12 26.79 1.61
N GLU A 420 -1.94 27.47 0.46
CA GLU A 420 -2.67 28.68 0.09
C GLU A 420 -4.15 28.44 -0.21
N THR A 421 -4.47 27.25 -0.79
CA THR A 421 -5.85 26.91 -1.20
C THR A 421 -6.72 26.48 -0.02
N PHE A 422 -6.14 25.79 0.95
CA PHE A 422 -6.85 25.18 2.08
C PHE A 422 -6.28 25.59 3.45
N PRO A 423 -6.06 26.89 3.73
CA PRO A 423 -5.43 27.32 4.98
C PRO A 423 -6.25 26.94 6.24
N GLN A 424 -7.56 26.72 6.08
CA GLN A 424 -8.47 26.31 7.16
C GLN A 424 -8.40 24.82 7.49
N GLU A 425 -7.80 24.00 6.62
CA GLU A 425 -7.63 22.57 6.85
C GLU A 425 -6.33 22.34 7.64
N GLU A 426 -6.33 22.65 8.93
CA GLU A 426 -5.14 22.64 9.78
C GLU A 426 -4.38 21.31 9.72
N HIS A 427 -5.11 20.19 9.71
CA HIS A 427 -4.52 18.86 9.66
C HIS A 427 -3.79 18.59 8.33
N LEU A 428 -4.39 18.98 7.20
CA LEU A 428 -3.78 18.92 5.88
C LEU A 428 -2.53 19.82 5.82
N CYS A 429 -2.63 21.06 6.31
CA CYS A 429 -1.51 22.00 6.33
C CYS A 429 -0.34 21.49 7.19
N ARG A 430 -0.64 20.90 8.35
CA ARG A 430 0.37 20.25 9.20
C ARG A 430 1.06 19.11 8.46
N TRP A 431 0.30 18.25 7.79
CA TRP A 431 0.86 17.16 6.98
C TRP A 431 1.81 17.68 5.90
N ILE A 432 1.41 18.65 5.07
CA ILE A 432 2.23 19.20 3.99
C ILE A 432 3.55 19.79 4.54
N ARG A 433 3.50 20.53 5.66
CA ARG A 433 4.70 21.10 6.29
C ARG A 433 5.68 20.01 6.76
N MET A 434 5.17 18.98 7.45
CA MET A 434 5.99 17.85 7.91
C MET A 434 6.56 17.05 6.74
N ALA A 435 5.75 16.82 5.69
CA ALA A 435 6.18 16.08 4.52
C ALA A 435 7.29 16.81 3.77
N ARG A 436 7.20 18.15 3.65
CA ARG A 436 8.23 19.00 3.04
C ARG A 436 9.57 18.89 3.77
N GLU A 437 9.53 18.80 5.09
CA GLU A 437 10.74 18.74 5.92
C GLU A 437 11.38 17.35 5.95
N LYS A 438 10.56 16.28 6.04
CA LYS A 438 11.05 14.95 6.43
C LYS A 438 10.92 13.88 5.35
N VAL A 439 10.00 14.03 4.39
CA VAL A 439 9.77 12.98 3.39
C VAL A 439 10.74 13.12 2.24
N ALA A 440 11.67 12.18 2.13
CA ALA A 440 12.59 12.08 1.01
C ALA A 440 11.86 11.56 -0.24
N PHE A 441 12.19 12.11 -1.41
CA PHE A 441 11.73 11.61 -2.69
C PHE A 441 12.42 10.30 -3.05
N GLN A 442 11.71 9.45 -3.77
CA GLN A 442 12.22 8.23 -4.36
C GLN A 442 11.91 8.28 -5.87
N GLY A 443 12.94 8.32 -6.70
CA GLY A 443 12.79 8.53 -8.15
C GLY A 443 12.35 9.96 -8.50
N LEU A 444 11.28 10.10 -9.30
CA LEU A 444 10.70 11.41 -9.59
C LEU A 444 10.15 12.06 -8.32
N PRO A 445 10.40 13.37 -8.10
CA PRO A 445 9.80 14.09 -6.98
C PRO A 445 8.28 13.98 -7.00
N ALA A 446 7.72 13.64 -5.84
CA ALA A 446 6.29 13.39 -5.73
C ALA A 446 5.77 13.80 -4.35
N ARG A 447 4.46 13.99 -4.25
CA ARG A 447 3.75 14.24 -2.99
C ARG A 447 2.41 13.55 -2.98
N ILE A 448 1.87 13.36 -1.80
CA ILE A 448 0.52 12.90 -1.55
C ILE A 448 -0.14 13.78 -0.51
N CYS A 449 -1.44 13.98 -0.63
CA CYS A 449 -2.31 14.47 0.45
C CYS A 449 -3.71 13.86 0.30
N TRP A 450 -4.50 13.89 1.37
CA TRP A 450 -5.88 13.48 1.30
C TRP A 450 -6.77 14.68 1.05
N LEU A 451 -7.60 14.59 0.01
CA LEU A 451 -8.53 15.62 -0.39
C LEU A 451 -9.95 15.05 -0.50
N LYS A 452 -10.93 15.84 -0.06
CA LYS A 452 -12.35 15.51 -0.10
C LYS A 452 -12.96 15.74 -1.49
N TYR A 453 -14.20 15.30 -1.66
CA TYR A 453 -15.00 15.65 -2.83
C TYR A 453 -15.03 17.17 -3.07
N GLY A 454 -14.80 17.58 -4.31
CA GLY A 454 -14.67 18.98 -4.75
C GLY A 454 -13.28 19.59 -4.53
N GLN A 455 -12.50 19.13 -3.56
CA GLN A 455 -11.14 19.64 -3.33
C GLN A 455 -10.15 19.11 -4.39
N ARG A 456 -10.31 17.84 -4.83
CA ARG A 456 -9.43 17.23 -5.85
C ARG A 456 -9.49 17.97 -7.18
N ALA A 457 -10.69 18.25 -7.70
CA ALA A 457 -10.87 18.97 -8.95
C ALA A 457 -10.31 20.40 -8.86
N LYS A 458 -10.60 21.11 -7.74
CA LYS A 458 -10.05 22.43 -7.48
C LYS A 458 -8.52 22.43 -7.52
N MET A 459 -7.89 21.47 -6.84
CA MET A 459 -6.42 21.39 -6.78
C MET A 459 -5.81 21.00 -8.12
N GLY A 460 -6.44 20.06 -8.85
CA GLY A 460 -6.00 19.66 -10.18
C GLY A 460 -6.01 20.82 -11.19
N LEU A 461 -7.06 21.65 -11.18
CA LEU A 461 -7.14 22.86 -12.00
C LEU A 461 -6.06 23.89 -11.62
N ILE A 462 -5.77 24.06 -10.32
CA ILE A 462 -4.68 24.92 -9.86
C ILE A 462 -3.35 24.38 -10.36
N PHE A 463 -3.07 23.09 -10.25
CA PHE A 463 -1.84 22.48 -10.74
C PHE A 463 -1.68 22.64 -12.26
N ASN A 464 -2.76 22.45 -13.02
CA ASN A 464 -2.73 22.67 -14.47
C ASN A 464 -2.42 24.14 -14.82
N ARG A 465 -2.95 25.08 -14.04
CA ARG A 465 -2.63 26.52 -14.18
C ARG A 465 -1.17 26.82 -13.86
N LEU A 466 -0.58 26.22 -12.79
CA LEU A 466 0.83 26.40 -12.47
C LEU A 466 1.75 25.94 -13.61
N VAL A 467 1.40 24.83 -14.28
CA VAL A 467 2.12 24.37 -15.47
C VAL A 467 1.98 25.37 -16.61
N ARG A 468 0.77 25.86 -16.89
CA ARG A 468 0.49 26.86 -17.93
C ARG A 468 1.24 28.16 -17.73
N GLU A 469 1.35 28.63 -16.50
CA GLU A 469 2.05 29.85 -16.11
C GLU A 469 3.57 29.67 -16.01
N GLY A 470 4.08 28.46 -16.20
CA GLY A 470 5.52 28.15 -16.09
C GLY A 470 6.08 28.23 -14.65
N ARG A 471 5.20 28.22 -13.64
CA ARG A 471 5.56 28.14 -12.22
C ARG A 471 6.00 26.73 -11.80
N VAL A 472 5.64 25.75 -12.60
CA VAL A 472 6.12 24.37 -12.57
C VAL A 472 6.79 24.09 -13.90
N SER A 473 7.98 23.53 -13.86
CA SER A 473 8.90 23.51 -15.01
C SER A 473 8.56 22.47 -16.08
N ALA A 474 7.73 21.46 -15.77
CA ALA A 474 7.18 20.48 -16.72
C ALA A 474 5.83 19.97 -16.21
N PRO A 475 5.06 19.21 -17.03
CA PRO A 475 3.78 18.65 -16.60
C PRO A 475 3.85 17.84 -15.31
N LEU A 476 2.70 17.81 -14.62
CA LEU A 476 2.47 17.01 -13.43
C LEU A 476 1.56 15.83 -13.76
N VAL A 477 1.81 14.71 -13.12
CA VAL A 477 0.92 13.54 -13.13
C VAL A 477 0.14 13.52 -11.83
N ILE A 478 -1.17 13.50 -11.88
CA ILE A 478 -2.05 13.32 -10.72
C ILE A 478 -2.67 11.92 -10.81
N GLY A 479 -2.58 11.19 -9.71
CA GLY A 479 -3.26 9.91 -9.54
C GLY A 479 -3.71 9.72 -8.11
N ARG A 480 -4.10 8.51 -7.78
CA ARG A 480 -4.44 8.15 -6.42
C ARG A 480 -4.01 6.72 -6.10
N ASP A 481 -4.06 6.37 -4.84
CA ASP A 481 -3.99 4.98 -4.44
C ASP A 481 -5.26 4.24 -4.90
N HIS A 482 -5.14 2.94 -5.13
CA HIS A 482 -6.30 2.10 -5.41
C HIS A 482 -7.18 1.86 -4.16
N LEU A 483 -6.67 2.20 -2.99
CA LEU A 483 -7.37 2.20 -1.70
C LEU A 483 -8.20 3.48 -1.52
N ASP A 484 -9.00 3.84 -2.49
CA ASP A 484 -9.83 5.05 -2.45
C ASP A 484 -11.29 4.71 -2.18
N CYS A 485 -12.06 5.71 -1.76
CA CYS A 485 -13.41 5.58 -1.25
C CYS A 485 -14.42 4.90 -2.19
N GLY A 486 -14.21 4.98 -3.51
CA GLY A 486 -15.15 4.45 -4.52
C GLY A 486 -14.55 3.40 -5.46
N SER A 487 -13.31 2.97 -5.26
CA SER A 487 -12.55 2.25 -6.28
C SER A 487 -12.17 0.82 -5.95
N VAL A 488 -12.63 0.27 -4.82
CA VAL A 488 -12.17 -1.02 -4.34
C VAL A 488 -13.33 -1.86 -3.77
N ALA A 489 -13.26 -3.17 -3.95
CA ALA A 489 -13.99 -4.16 -3.19
C ALA A 489 -12.97 -5.10 -2.55
N SER A 490 -12.90 -5.09 -1.23
CA SER A 490 -11.95 -5.84 -0.42
C SER A 490 -12.56 -6.12 0.96
N PRO A 491 -13.27 -7.25 1.13
CA PRO A 491 -14.02 -7.57 2.35
C PRO A 491 -13.17 -7.63 3.63
N ASN A 492 -11.88 -7.92 3.49
CA ASN A 492 -10.96 -8.00 4.62
C ASN A 492 -10.16 -6.70 4.82
N ARG A 493 -10.54 -5.58 4.17
CA ARG A 493 -9.80 -4.32 4.23
C ARG A 493 -10.70 -3.09 4.04
N GLU A 494 -10.79 -2.53 2.81
CA GLU A 494 -11.46 -1.25 2.55
C GLU A 494 -12.97 -1.34 2.66
N THR A 495 -13.54 -2.45 2.29
CA THR A 495 -15.00 -2.67 2.34
C THR A 495 -15.44 -3.61 3.45
N GLU A 496 -14.55 -3.89 4.40
CA GLU A 496 -14.88 -4.63 5.61
C GLU A 496 -15.99 -3.94 6.39
N ALA A 497 -16.99 -4.70 6.80
CA ALA A 497 -18.12 -4.25 7.60
C ALA A 497 -18.88 -3.05 6.97
N MET A 498 -19.19 -3.13 5.69
CA MET A 498 -20.13 -2.20 5.07
C MET A 498 -21.49 -2.31 5.74
N ARG A 499 -22.14 -1.19 5.96
CA ARG A 499 -23.37 -1.10 6.76
C ARG A 499 -24.52 -1.96 6.21
N ASP A 500 -24.58 -2.11 4.90
CA ASP A 500 -25.57 -2.91 4.18
C ASP A 500 -25.12 -4.36 3.87
N GLY A 501 -23.90 -4.74 4.27
CA GLY A 501 -23.32 -6.04 4.00
C GLY A 501 -22.74 -6.19 2.58
N SER A 502 -22.58 -5.12 1.84
CA SER A 502 -22.06 -5.12 0.46
C SER A 502 -20.54 -5.26 0.34
N ASP A 503 -19.87 -5.83 1.34
CA ASP A 503 -18.41 -5.92 1.46
C ASP A 503 -17.74 -6.51 0.21
N ALA A 504 -18.34 -7.55 -0.37
CA ALA A 504 -17.79 -8.30 -1.50
C ALA A 504 -18.32 -7.87 -2.88
N ILE A 505 -19.13 -6.81 -2.96
CA ILE A 505 -19.70 -6.34 -4.23
C ILE A 505 -18.62 -5.64 -5.05
N ALA A 506 -18.17 -6.29 -6.13
CA ALA A 506 -17.11 -5.81 -7.00
C ALA A 506 -17.61 -4.93 -8.17
N ASP A 507 -18.89 -4.64 -8.26
CA ASP A 507 -19.46 -3.72 -9.27
C ASP A 507 -18.87 -2.32 -9.12
N TRP A 508 -18.66 -1.86 -7.89
CA TRP A 508 -18.15 -0.51 -7.59
C TRP A 508 -16.78 -0.20 -8.20
N PRO A 509 -15.73 -1.00 -8.03
CA PRO A 509 -14.46 -0.74 -8.70
C PRO A 509 -14.56 -0.84 -10.23
N ILE A 510 -15.43 -1.67 -10.78
CA ILE A 510 -15.67 -1.72 -12.23
C ILE A 510 -16.37 -0.45 -12.70
N LEU A 511 -17.43 -0.01 -12.03
CA LEU A 511 -18.10 1.27 -12.31
C LEU A 511 -17.14 2.45 -12.18
N ASN A 512 -16.24 2.42 -11.18
CA ASN A 512 -15.21 3.44 -11.03
C ASN A 512 -14.30 3.51 -12.26
N ALA A 513 -13.82 2.38 -12.76
CA ALA A 513 -12.98 2.33 -13.95
C ALA A 513 -13.74 2.81 -15.21
N LEU A 514 -14.99 2.39 -15.38
CA LEU A 514 -15.85 2.81 -16.50
C LEU A 514 -16.12 4.32 -16.47
N ALA A 515 -16.46 4.86 -15.28
CA ALA A 515 -16.72 6.29 -15.11
C ALA A 515 -15.47 7.14 -15.38
N ASN A 516 -14.30 6.74 -14.85
CA ASN A 516 -13.04 7.43 -15.12
C ASN A 516 -12.65 7.37 -16.60
N THR A 517 -12.94 6.26 -17.29
CA THR A 517 -12.76 6.11 -18.74
C THR A 517 -13.69 7.08 -19.49
N ALA A 518 -14.98 7.14 -19.15
CA ALA A 518 -15.96 8.03 -19.76
C ALA A 518 -15.62 9.52 -19.51
N CYS A 519 -15.05 9.85 -18.35
CA CYS A 519 -14.62 11.21 -18.00
C CYS A 519 -13.31 11.63 -18.67
N GLY A 520 -12.55 10.71 -19.27
CA GLY A 520 -11.34 11.02 -20.03
C GLY A 520 -10.07 11.06 -19.17
N ALA A 521 -9.93 10.19 -18.16
CA ALA A 521 -8.65 10.00 -17.47
C ALA A 521 -7.53 9.63 -18.46
N THR A 522 -6.29 10.01 -18.17
CA THR A 522 -5.16 9.73 -19.08
C THR A 522 -4.88 8.24 -19.19
N TRP A 523 -4.91 7.53 -18.05
CA TRP A 523 -5.00 6.08 -18.06
C TRP A 523 -5.83 5.56 -16.91
N VAL A 524 -6.45 4.40 -17.14
CA VAL A 524 -7.32 3.71 -16.19
C VAL A 524 -6.90 2.27 -16.08
N SER A 525 -7.02 1.71 -14.89
CA SER A 525 -6.60 0.34 -14.62
C SER A 525 -7.58 -0.39 -13.72
N VAL A 526 -7.71 -1.70 -13.94
CA VAL A 526 -8.45 -2.62 -13.06
C VAL A 526 -7.52 -3.76 -12.67
N HIS A 527 -7.50 -4.10 -11.38
CA HIS A 527 -6.60 -5.11 -10.84
C HIS A 527 -7.32 -6.04 -9.90
N HIS A 528 -6.76 -7.24 -9.75
CA HIS A 528 -7.20 -8.26 -8.82
C HIS A 528 -6.10 -8.54 -7.80
N GLY A 529 -6.50 -8.70 -6.55
CA GLY A 529 -5.65 -9.23 -5.47
C GLY A 529 -4.76 -8.21 -4.75
N GLY A 530 -4.72 -6.94 -5.18
CA GLY A 530 -3.84 -5.93 -4.58
C GLY A 530 -4.12 -5.70 -3.10
N GLY A 531 -3.05 -5.62 -2.32
CA GLY A 531 -3.07 -5.35 -0.89
C GLY A 531 -3.37 -6.56 -0.01
N VAL A 532 -4.27 -7.46 -0.42
CA VAL A 532 -4.78 -8.58 0.39
C VAL A 532 -4.62 -9.96 -0.26
N GLY A 533 -4.17 -10.02 -1.51
CA GLY A 533 -3.91 -11.27 -2.24
C GLY A 533 -4.99 -11.64 -3.27
N ILE A 534 -4.64 -12.59 -4.13
CA ILE A 534 -5.52 -13.12 -5.18
C ILE A 534 -6.76 -13.77 -4.53
N GLY A 535 -7.94 -13.42 -5.06
CA GLY A 535 -9.25 -13.87 -4.53
C GLY A 535 -9.89 -12.91 -3.52
N PHE A 536 -9.15 -11.93 -3.01
CA PHE A 536 -9.60 -11.12 -1.87
C PHE A 536 -9.88 -9.65 -2.19
N SER A 537 -9.56 -9.16 -3.41
CA SER A 537 -9.90 -7.79 -3.79
C SER A 537 -9.99 -7.58 -5.30
N ILE A 538 -10.83 -6.64 -5.70
CA ILE A 538 -10.83 -6.01 -7.02
C ILE A 538 -10.78 -4.50 -6.80
N HIS A 539 -9.93 -3.82 -7.55
CA HIS A 539 -9.75 -2.37 -7.39
C HIS A 539 -9.38 -1.69 -8.70
N ALA A 540 -9.67 -0.40 -8.79
CA ALA A 540 -9.43 0.43 -9.95
C ALA A 540 -8.50 1.60 -9.62
N GLY A 541 -7.67 1.97 -10.60
CA GLY A 541 -6.81 3.13 -10.57
C GLY A 541 -7.16 4.10 -11.70
N GLN A 542 -6.94 5.39 -11.46
CA GLN A 542 -7.02 6.43 -12.48
C GLN A 542 -5.85 7.39 -12.36
N VAL A 543 -5.43 7.95 -13.49
CA VAL A 543 -4.40 8.97 -13.56
C VAL A 543 -4.77 10.01 -14.60
N ILE A 544 -4.50 11.29 -14.28
CA ILE A 544 -4.71 12.43 -15.17
C ILE A 544 -3.46 13.30 -15.23
N VAL A 545 -3.16 13.87 -16.39
CA VAL A 545 -1.98 14.71 -16.62
C VAL A 545 -2.39 16.18 -16.65
N CYS A 546 -1.67 17.01 -15.90
CA CYS A 546 -1.69 18.46 -15.95
C CYS A 546 -0.59 18.92 -16.91
N ASP A 547 -0.94 19.16 -18.18
CA ASP A 547 0.01 19.60 -19.22
C ASP A 547 -0.09 21.09 -19.55
N GLY A 548 -0.91 21.85 -18.80
CA GLY A 548 -1.12 23.28 -18.96
C GLY A 548 -2.16 23.66 -20.00
N THR A 549 -2.73 22.70 -20.74
CA THR A 549 -3.70 22.98 -21.81
C THR A 549 -5.13 23.20 -21.30
N PRO A 550 -5.99 23.94 -22.03
CA PRO A 550 -7.43 24.03 -21.73
C PRO A 550 -8.16 22.69 -21.86
N GLU A 551 -7.67 21.80 -22.72
CA GLU A 551 -8.15 20.42 -22.87
C GLU A 551 -7.94 19.64 -21.57
N ALA A 552 -6.78 19.79 -20.95
CA ALA A 552 -6.50 19.19 -19.64
C ALA A 552 -7.44 19.73 -18.55
N ASP A 553 -7.73 21.05 -18.51
CA ASP A 553 -8.67 21.62 -17.54
C ASP A 553 -10.02 20.88 -17.56
N ARG A 554 -10.62 20.69 -18.76
CA ARG A 554 -11.91 20.00 -18.91
C ARG A 554 -11.89 18.55 -18.44
N ARG A 555 -10.80 17.84 -18.72
CA ARG A 555 -10.62 16.43 -18.31
C ARG A 555 -10.36 16.31 -16.82
N ILE A 556 -9.52 17.16 -16.27
CA ILE A 556 -9.19 17.23 -14.84
C ILE A 556 -10.46 17.46 -14.02
N GLU A 557 -11.28 18.46 -14.42
CA GLU A 557 -12.53 18.77 -13.76
C GLU A 557 -13.48 17.56 -13.74
N ARG A 558 -13.71 16.91 -14.90
CA ARG A 558 -14.60 15.74 -14.99
C ARG A 558 -14.09 14.56 -14.15
N VAL A 559 -12.83 14.18 -14.34
CA VAL A 559 -12.23 13.00 -13.69
C VAL A 559 -12.14 13.19 -12.17
N LEU A 560 -11.60 14.32 -11.72
CA LEU A 560 -11.38 14.57 -10.29
C LEU A 560 -12.67 15.00 -9.55
N THR A 561 -13.77 15.18 -10.26
CA THR A 561 -15.12 15.28 -9.69
C THR A 561 -15.78 13.91 -9.63
N ALA A 562 -15.78 13.15 -10.72
CA ALA A 562 -16.47 11.86 -10.81
C ALA A 562 -15.87 10.79 -9.89
N ASP A 563 -14.55 10.73 -9.84
CA ASP A 563 -13.83 9.71 -9.06
C ASP A 563 -14.18 9.74 -7.55
N PRO A 564 -14.05 10.85 -6.82
CA PRO A 564 -14.48 10.92 -5.42
C PRO A 564 -16.00 10.91 -5.23
N ALA A 565 -16.79 11.35 -6.24
CA ALA A 565 -18.25 11.25 -6.19
C ALA A 565 -18.73 9.81 -6.04
N LEU A 566 -18.08 8.86 -6.74
CA LEU A 566 -18.39 7.43 -6.61
C LEU A 566 -18.19 6.90 -5.18
N GLY A 567 -17.24 7.47 -4.44
CA GLY A 567 -17.09 7.15 -3.02
C GLY A 567 -18.26 7.64 -2.17
N VAL A 568 -18.71 8.88 -2.40
CA VAL A 568 -19.91 9.43 -1.73
C VAL A 568 -21.14 8.61 -2.10
N MET A 569 -21.36 8.32 -3.40
CA MET A 569 -22.50 7.54 -3.91
C MET A 569 -22.55 6.15 -3.27
N ARG A 570 -21.43 5.42 -3.28
CA ARG A 570 -21.34 4.09 -2.70
C ARG A 570 -21.71 4.05 -1.21
N HIS A 571 -21.18 5.01 -0.44
CA HIS A 571 -21.44 5.05 1.00
C HIS A 571 -22.85 5.56 1.30
N ALA A 572 -23.41 6.46 0.50
CA ALA A 572 -24.80 6.85 0.59
C ALA A 572 -25.75 5.68 0.26
N ASP A 573 -25.44 4.92 -0.78
CA ASP A 573 -26.20 3.72 -1.17
C ASP A 573 -26.17 2.64 -0.07
N ALA A 574 -25.04 2.49 0.62
CA ALA A 574 -24.90 1.62 1.78
C ALA A 574 -25.56 2.17 3.07
N GLY A 575 -26.23 3.33 3.01
CA GLY A 575 -27.02 3.89 4.12
C GLY A 575 -26.19 4.66 5.15
N TYR A 576 -25.01 5.18 4.80
CA TYR A 576 -24.26 6.05 5.70
C TYR A 576 -24.79 7.49 5.66
N GLU A 577 -25.42 7.97 6.74
CA GLU A 577 -26.04 9.30 6.84
C GLU A 577 -25.07 10.44 6.59
N LEU A 578 -23.77 10.25 6.91
CA LEU A 578 -22.73 11.22 6.61
C LEU A 578 -22.58 11.40 5.10
N ALA A 579 -22.54 10.31 4.33
CA ALA A 579 -22.42 10.35 2.87
C ALA A 579 -23.67 10.97 2.23
N GLU A 580 -24.87 10.64 2.71
CA GLU A 580 -26.12 11.26 2.25
C GLU A 580 -26.15 12.78 2.51
N ARG A 581 -25.67 13.22 3.69
CA ARG A 581 -25.53 14.63 4.01
C ARG A 581 -24.55 15.32 3.08
N VAL A 582 -23.38 14.74 2.87
CA VAL A 582 -22.35 15.26 1.94
C VAL A 582 -22.91 15.34 0.52
N ALA A 583 -23.64 14.31 0.07
CA ALA A 583 -24.28 14.32 -1.23
C ALA A 583 -25.24 15.50 -1.39
N ARG A 584 -26.10 15.77 -0.40
CA ARG A 584 -27.01 16.93 -0.41
C ARG A 584 -26.25 18.27 -0.41
N GLU A 585 -25.29 18.44 0.51
CA GLU A 585 -24.51 19.68 0.66
C GLU A 585 -23.65 20.00 -0.57
N LYS A 586 -23.08 18.99 -1.20
CA LYS A 586 -22.21 19.11 -2.37
C LYS A 586 -22.91 18.88 -3.71
N ARG A 587 -24.22 18.63 -3.69
CA ARG A 587 -25.06 18.40 -4.87
C ARG A 587 -24.57 17.20 -5.71
N VAL A 588 -24.15 16.13 -5.04
CA VAL A 588 -23.92 14.85 -5.72
C VAL A 588 -25.28 14.23 -6.00
N ASP A 589 -25.58 14.00 -7.28
CA ASP A 589 -26.84 13.40 -7.71
C ASP A 589 -26.82 11.89 -7.40
N LEU A 590 -27.69 11.45 -6.50
CA LEU A 590 -27.86 10.04 -6.11
C LEU A 590 -28.91 9.31 -6.96
N ALA A 591 -29.36 9.89 -8.08
CA ALA A 591 -30.38 9.40 -9.00
C ALA A 591 -31.80 9.31 -8.40
N ALA A 592 -31.94 8.92 -7.13
CA ALA A 592 -33.21 8.96 -6.39
C ALA A 592 -32.92 9.48 -4.97
N PRO A 593 -33.51 10.63 -4.57
CA PRO A 593 -33.39 11.10 -3.19
C PRO A 593 -34.04 10.09 -2.24
N ARG A 594 -33.31 9.63 -1.26
CA ARG A 594 -33.85 8.84 -0.14
C ARG A 594 -34.48 9.73 0.93
#